data_6916881f3eec05f2fee4cc4a9098818e
#
_entry.id   6916881f3eec05f2fee4cc4a9098818e
#
_cell.length_a   1.000
_cell.length_b   1.000
_cell.length_c   1.000
_cell.angle_alpha   90.00
_cell.angle_beta   90.00
_cell.angle_gamma   90.00
#
_symmetry.space_group_name_H-M   'P 1'
#
loop_
_entity.id
_entity.type
_entity.pdbx_description
1 polymer ?
#
loop_
_entity_poly.entity_id
_entity_poly.type
_entity_poly.pdbx_seq_one_letter_code
_entity_poly.pdbx_strand_id
1 'polypeptide(L)'
;MRRKNEPPAQEMKNQEMAVYSYIDSLTGLINRASGEQQINNILKSDDPSGALLMIDIDHFKCVNDTYGHAMGDSILKRFAEILKSFVRYGDVLMRLGGDEFIIFYRNFTDPDSLSERCRRIIEKVEYLLSNMVDERMGQTISASIGIAISGINGDDLKTLMGHADKALYYVKQHTKHGFLIYEDGVSSIHEVSKHHGIVNISSIRSMIDEDGFDRGAYLVDYASFKSLYRFLTRNLKRIDTDYQLVLFTLSISRNTPSISIINLERQLGRLIGHTLRVGDVAAQYGRNQYLVLLSGTNTDNGKIAAERVMKNWFNEFSKICTLSYEIEDLDVEETEFQI
;
A
#
# COMPACT_ATOMS: atom_id res chain seq x y z
N MET A 1 38.98 -49.47 6.07
CA MET A 1 38.65 -48.29 5.24
C MET A 1 37.41 -48.60 4.42
N ARG A 2 36.24 -48.06 4.84
CA ARG A 2 34.99 -48.18 4.04
C ARG A 2 34.91 -46.96 3.13
N ARG A 3 34.98 -47.19 1.78
CA ARG A 3 34.68 -46.16 0.81
C ARG A 3 33.19 -45.79 0.94
N LYS A 4 32.87 -44.51 1.20
CA LYS A 4 31.52 -43.96 1.14
C LYS A 4 31.06 -44.10 -0.32
N ASN A 5 29.91 -44.75 -0.58
CA ASN A 5 29.23 -44.79 -1.86
C ASN A 5 28.76 -43.37 -2.21
N GLU A 6 29.48 -42.72 -3.10
CA GLU A 6 28.95 -41.55 -3.81
C GLU A 6 27.92 -42.06 -4.84
N PRO A 7 26.74 -41.39 -4.93
CA PRO A 7 25.73 -41.78 -5.90
C PRO A 7 26.27 -41.60 -7.32
N PRO A 8 25.85 -42.41 -8.30
CA PRO A 8 26.33 -42.32 -9.68
C PRO A 8 25.96 -40.95 -10.27
N ALA A 9 26.86 -40.37 -11.08
CA ALA A 9 26.74 -39.03 -11.68
C ALA A 9 25.40 -38.78 -12.41
N GLN A 10 24.74 -39.85 -12.88
CA GLN A 10 23.44 -39.81 -13.52
C GLN A 10 22.30 -39.56 -12.50
N GLU A 11 22.40 -40.13 -11.28
CA GLU A 11 21.44 -39.87 -10.22
C GLU A 11 21.58 -38.43 -9.68
N MET A 12 22.81 -37.92 -9.56
CA MET A 12 23.05 -36.52 -9.20
C MET A 12 22.44 -35.54 -10.23
N LYS A 13 22.66 -35.79 -11.53
CA LYS A 13 22.04 -35.01 -12.62
C LYS A 13 20.52 -35.08 -12.61
N ASN A 14 19.94 -36.25 -12.34
CA ASN A 14 18.49 -36.41 -12.27
C ASN A 14 17.92 -35.70 -11.01
N GLN A 15 18.62 -35.70 -9.89
CA GLN A 15 18.26 -34.96 -8.68
C GLN A 15 18.38 -33.44 -8.88
N GLU A 16 19.44 -32.96 -9.52
CA GLU A 16 19.58 -31.55 -9.89
C GLU A 16 18.48 -31.11 -10.87
N MET A 17 18.20 -31.86 -11.93
CA MET A 17 17.10 -31.57 -12.85
C MET A 17 15.72 -31.59 -12.16
N ALA A 18 15.50 -32.49 -11.21
CA ALA A 18 14.28 -32.53 -10.41
C ALA A 18 14.16 -31.25 -9.54
N VAL A 19 15.24 -30.82 -8.87
CA VAL A 19 15.25 -29.60 -8.05
C VAL A 19 14.98 -28.36 -8.91
N TYR A 20 15.57 -28.25 -10.08
CA TYR A 20 15.29 -27.14 -11.02
C TYR A 20 13.85 -27.10 -11.53
N SER A 21 13.13 -28.23 -11.49
CA SER A 21 11.71 -28.25 -11.86
C SER A 21 10.76 -27.74 -10.78
N TYR A 22 11.25 -27.54 -9.53
CA TYR A 22 10.41 -27.14 -8.39
C TYR A 22 10.57 -25.68 -7.96
N ILE A 23 11.65 -25.02 -8.37
CA ILE A 23 11.98 -23.65 -7.95
C ILE A 23 11.99 -22.65 -9.10
N ASP A 24 11.72 -21.39 -8.80
CA ASP A 24 11.98 -20.25 -9.68
C ASP A 24 13.46 -19.94 -9.70
N SER A 25 14.08 -19.98 -10.87
CA SER A 25 15.55 -19.85 -11.04
C SER A 25 16.09 -18.47 -10.65
N LEU A 26 15.27 -17.42 -10.67
CA LEU A 26 15.68 -16.06 -10.34
C LEU A 26 15.67 -15.82 -8.84
N THR A 27 14.59 -16.20 -8.17
CA THR A 27 14.34 -15.86 -6.76
C THR A 27 14.66 -17.01 -5.79
N GLY A 28 14.81 -18.23 -6.30
CA GLY A 28 14.99 -19.42 -5.47
C GLY A 28 13.78 -19.77 -4.59
N LEU A 29 12.61 -19.21 -4.91
CA LEU A 29 11.33 -19.60 -4.32
C LEU A 29 10.74 -20.82 -5.00
N ILE A 30 9.71 -21.41 -4.41
CA ILE A 30 8.92 -22.44 -5.09
C ILE A 30 8.29 -21.80 -6.35
N ASN A 31 8.34 -22.50 -7.48
CA ASN A 31 7.68 -22.04 -8.69
C ASN A 31 6.16 -22.25 -8.62
N ARG A 32 5.43 -21.66 -9.56
CA ARG A 32 3.97 -21.72 -9.63
C ARG A 32 3.43 -23.15 -9.53
N ALA A 33 3.90 -24.06 -10.38
CA ALA A 33 3.36 -25.43 -10.46
C ALA A 33 3.51 -26.20 -9.14
N SER A 34 4.68 -26.09 -8.53
CA SER A 34 4.99 -26.77 -7.26
C SER A 34 4.26 -26.13 -6.07
N GLY A 35 4.13 -24.80 -6.07
CA GLY A 35 3.39 -24.07 -5.03
C GLY A 35 1.89 -24.37 -5.07
N GLU A 36 1.28 -24.35 -6.27
CA GLU A 36 -0.13 -24.70 -6.44
C GLU A 36 -0.39 -26.16 -6.00
N GLN A 37 0.52 -27.08 -6.30
CA GLN A 37 0.40 -28.47 -5.85
C GLN A 37 0.47 -28.58 -4.31
N GLN A 38 1.40 -27.88 -3.65
CA GLN A 38 1.54 -27.90 -2.21
C GLN A 38 0.31 -27.32 -1.51
N ILE A 39 -0.21 -26.17 -1.98
CA ILE A 39 -1.41 -25.55 -1.42
C ILE A 39 -2.62 -26.48 -1.60
N ASN A 40 -2.79 -27.08 -2.80
CA ASN A 40 -3.86 -28.04 -3.05
C ASN A 40 -3.79 -29.25 -2.10
N ASN A 41 -2.58 -29.73 -1.77
CA ASN A 41 -2.43 -30.82 -0.80
C ASN A 41 -2.83 -30.40 0.62
N ILE A 42 -2.51 -29.15 1.01
CA ILE A 42 -2.94 -28.59 2.31
C ILE A 42 -4.46 -28.47 2.35
N LEU A 43 -5.08 -27.89 1.31
CA LEU A 43 -6.54 -27.71 1.24
C LEU A 43 -7.33 -29.03 1.17
N LYS A 44 -6.69 -30.14 0.81
CA LYS A 44 -7.28 -31.49 0.81
C LYS A 44 -6.95 -32.31 2.06
N SER A 45 -6.16 -31.76 2.99
CA SER A 45 -5.83 -32.44 4.24
C SER A 45 -6.97 -32.36 5.27
N ASP A 46 -6.81 -33.06 6.38
CA ASP A 46 -7.79 -33.04 7.49
C ASP A 46 -7.92 -31.67 8.17
N ASP A 47 -6.96 -30.78 7.96
CA ASP A 47 -6.95 -29.42 8.48
C ASP A 47 -6.62 -28.42 7.33
N PRO A 48 -7.63 -28.06 6.51
CA PRO A 48 -7.46 -27.25 5.31
C PRO A 48 -7.40 -25.74 5.61
N SER A 49 -7.27 -25.33 6.87
CA SER A 49 -7.39 -23.94 7.28
C SER A 49 -6.15 -23.11 6.90
N GLY A 50 -6.37 -21.89 6.40
CA GLY A 50 -5.30 -20.97 6.06
C GLY A 50 -5.76 -19.72 5.32
N ALA A 51 -4.83 -18.84 5.00
CA ALA A 51 -5.07 -17.65 4.21
C ALA A 51 -4.10 -17.55 3.03
N LEU A 52 -4.64 -17.27 1.84
CA LEU A 52 -3.90 -17.02 0.62
C LEU A 52 -3.73 -15.52 0.43
N LEU A 53 -2.48 -15.09 0.35
CA LEU A 53 -2.09 -13.72 0.02
C LEU A 53 -1.54 -13.70 -1.40
N MET A 54 -2.15 -12.90 -2.27
CA MET A 54 -1.60 -12.57 -3.59
C MET A 54 -0.94 -11.21 -3.49
N ILE A 55 0.34 -11.13 -3.86
CA ILE A 55 1.20 -9.98 -3.61
C ILE A 55 1.87 -9.55 -4.91
N ASP A 56 1.87 -8.25 -5.17
CA ASP A 56 2.47 -7.65 -6.36
C ASP A 56 3.32 -6.43 -5.98
N ILE A 57 4.43 -6.22 -6.69
CA ILE A 57 5.32 -5.09 -6.44
C ILE A 57 4.81 -3.86 -7.17
N ASP A 58 4.44 -2.84 -6.40
CA ASP A 58 4.00 -1.57 -6.98
C ASP A 58 5.12 -0.89 -7.75
N HIS A 59 4.77 -0.35 -8.93
CA HIS A 59 5.68 0.38 -9.81
C HIS A 59 6.87 -0.43 -10.36
N PHE A 60 6.82 -1.77 -10.33
CA PHE A 60 7.92 -2.62 -10.82
C PHE A 60 8.28 -2.34 -12.29
N LYS A 61 7.28 -2.11 -13.15
CA LYS A 61 7.53 -1.70 -14.53
C LYS A 61 8.36 -0.41 -14.60
N CYS A 62 8.08 0.57 -13.76
CA CYS A 62 8.85 1.82 -13.71
C CYS A 62 10.31 1.58 -13.33
N VAL A 63 10.58 0.61 -12.43
CA VAL A 63 11.96 0.18 -12.11
C VAL A 63 12.66 -0.33 -13.38
N ASN A 64 12.03 -1.25 -14.11
CA ASN A 64 12.60 -1.80 -15.34
C ASN A 64 12.84 -0.72 -16.41
N ASP A 65 11.88 0.17 -16.59
CA ASP A 65 11.95 1.23 -17.58
C ASP A 65 13.03 2.28 -17.23
N THR A 66 13.27 2.54 -15.93
CA THR A 66 14.24 3.55 -15.47
C THR A 66 15.65 3.01 -15.31
N TYR A 67 15.80 1.78 -14.77
CA TYR A 67 17.10 1.21 -14.37
C TYR A 67 17.50 -0.04 -15.15
N GLY A 68 16.62 -0.56 -16.01
CA GLY A 68 16.82 -1.77 -16.77
C GLY A 68 16.51 -3.06 -16.00
N HIS A 69 16.37 -4.17 -16.73
CA HIS A 69 15.97 -5.47 -16.21
C HIS A 69 16.91 -6.04 -15.12
N ALA A 70 18.22 -5.72 -15.19
CA ALA A 70 19.16 -6.18 -14.16
C ALA A 70 18.84 -5.62 -12.76
N MET A 71 18.36 -4.38 -12.69
CA MET A 71 17.88 -3.79 -11.45
C MET A 71 16.56 -4.44 -11.02
N GLY A 72 15.63 -4.65 -11.97
CA GLY A 72 14.39 -5.38 -11.70
C GLY A 72 14.64 -6.77 -11.11
N ASP A 73 15.58 -7.53 -11.68
CA ASP A 73 15.98 -8.84 -11.15
C ASP A 73 16.54 -8.73 -9.72
N SER A 74 17.30 -7.69 -9.43
CA SER A 74 17.84 -7.44 -8.08
C SER A 74 16.72 -7.12 -7.08
N ILE A 75 15.73 -6.31 -7.50
CA ILE A 75 14.52 -6.01 -6.71
C ILE A 75 13.73 -7.30 -6.45
N LEU A 76 13.47 -8.13 -7.45
CA LEU A 76 12.76 -9.40 -7.31
C LEU A 76 13.44 -10.34 -6.32
N LYS A 77 14.76 -10.48 -6.41
CA LYS A 77 15.55 -11.28 -5.45
C LYS A 77 15.41 -10.74 -4.04
N ARG A 78 15.55 -9.43 -3.86
CA ARG A 78 15.45 -8.79 -2.55
C ARG A 78 14.04 -8.89 -1.98
N PHE A 79 13.02 -8.73 -2.80
CA PHE A 79 11.63 -8.91 -2.42
C PHE A 79 11.36 -10.35 -1.94
N ALA A 80 11.85 -11.35 -2.68
CA ALA A 80 11.76 -12.75 -2.27
C ALA A 80 12.41 -13.02 -0.90
N GLU A 81 13.59 -12.43 -0.62
CA GLU A 81 14.26 -12.52 0.69
C GLU A 81 13.41 -11.87 1.79
N ILE A 82 12.78 -10.73 1.51
CA ILE A 82 11.86 -10.08 2.47
C ILE A 82 10.72 -11.02 2.79
N LEU A 83 10.02 -11.56 1.78
CA LEU A 83 8.88 -12.46 1.98
C LEU A 83 9.27 -13.75 2.73
N LYS A 84 10.47 -14.33 2.45
CA LYS A 84 11.00 -15.48 3.20
C LYS A 84 11.06 -15.22 4.72
N SER A 85 11.31 -13.99 5.14
CA SER A 85 11.36 -13.65 6.56
C SER A 85 9.99 -13.59 7.26
N PHE A 86 8.90 -13.68 6.50
CA PHE A 86 7.53 -13.66 7.02
C PHE A 86 6.84 -15.02 6.99
N VAL A 87 7.45 -16.06 6.42
CA VAL A 87 6.88 -17.40 6.35
C VAL A 87 7.60 -18.33 7.32
N ARG A 88 6.86 -19.28 7.89
CA ARG A 88 7.36 -20.32 8.79
C ARG A 88 7.34 -21.68 8.11
N TYR A 89 7.95 -22.65 8.74
CA TYR A 89 7.82 -24.05 8.29
C TYR A 89 6.34 -24.47 8.20
N GLY A 90 5.95 -25.02 7.06
CA GLY A 90 4.57 -25.40 6.76
C GLY A 90 3.75 -24.38 5.98
N ASP A 91 4.17 -23.12 5.92
CA ASP A 91 3.63 -22.13 4.99
C ASP A 91 4.19 -22.36 3.57
N VAL A 92 3.46 -21.91 2.55
CA VAL A 92 3.93 -21.97 1.16
C VAL A 92 4.21 -20.56 0.67
N LEU A 93 5.43 -20.34 0.12
CA LEU A 93 5.80 -19.09 -0.54
C LEU A 93 6.27 -19.41 -1.95
N MET A 94 5.58 -18.88 -2.97
CA MET A 94 5.91 -19.10 -4.36
C MET A 94 5.92 -17.82 -5.18
N ARG A 95 6.64 -17.84 -6.29
CA ARG A 95 6.54 -16.83 -7.35
C ARG A 95 5.59 -17.32 -8.43
N LEU A 96 4.56 -16.50 -8.72
CA LEU A 96 3.56 -16.82 -9.72
C LEU A 96 4.09 -16.53 -11.13
N GLY A 97 4.84 -15.43 -11.30
CA GLY A 97 5.47 -14.96 -12.52
C GLY A 97 5.65 -13.44 -12.48
N GLY A 98 6.57 -12.89 -13.26
CA GLY A 98 6.81 -11.44 -13.27
C GLY A 98 7.13 -10.89 -11.88
N ASP A 99 6.32 -9.97 -11.40
CA ASP A 99 6.36 -9.31 -10.09
C ASP A 99 5.31 -9.85 -9.09
N GLU A 100 4.64 -10.96 -9.43
CA GLU A 100 3.58 -11.57 -8.63
C GLU A 100 4.08 -12.72 -7.76
N PHE A 101 3.68 -12.72 -6.48
CA PHE A 101 4.04 -13.72 -5.48
C PHE A 101 2.80 -14.18 -4.72
N ILE A 102 2.85 -15.40 -4.20
CA ILE A 102 1.80 -15.94 -3.32
C ILE A 102 2.43 -16.44 -2.02
N ILE A 103 1.78 -16.10 -0.91
CA ILE A 103 1.98 -16.75 0.37
C ILE A 103 0.68 -17.47 0.72
N PHE A 104 0.78 -18.74 1.14
CA PHE A 104 -0.31 -19.44 1.82
C PHE A 104 0.12 -19.71 3.25
N TYR A 105 -0.50 -19.01 4.20
CA TYR A 105 -0.30 -19.22 5.62
C TYR A 105 -1.19 -20.36 6.11
N ARG A 106 -0.59 -21.46 6.54
CA ARG A 106 -1.33 -22.59 7.09
C ARG A 106 -1.78 -22.30 8.53
N ASN A 107 -3.04 -22.61 8.87
CA ASN A 107 -3.62 -22.41 10.20
C ASN A 107 -3.43 -20.96 10.71
N PHE A 108 -3.68 -19.99 9.84
CA PHE A 108 -3.56 -18.59 10.15
C PHE A 108 -4.68 -17.83 9.40
N THR A 109 -5.83 -17.66 10.07
CA THR A 109 -7.07 -17.17 9.48
C THR A 109 -7.67 -15.96 10.20
N ASP A 110 -7.06 -15.54 11.31
CA ASP A 110 -7.51 -14.37 12.07
C ASP A 110 -7.27 -13.08 11.30
N PRO A 111 -8.33 -12.30 10.96
CA PRO A 111 -8.23 -11.11 10.12
C PRO A 111 -7.32 -10.02 10.70
N ASP A 112 -7.33 -9.81 12.01
CA ASP A 112 -6.52 -8.76 12.65
C ASP A 112 -5.03 -9.12 12.58
N SER A 113 -4.69 -10.38 12.86
CA SER A 113 -3.33 -10.89 12.76
C SER A 113 -2.81 -10.89 11.31
N LEU A 114 -3.68 -11.20 10.33
CA LEU A 114 -3.37 -11.10 8.90
C LEU A 114 -3.09 -9.65 8.50
N SER A 115 -3.94 -8.73 8.92
CA SER A 115 -3.82 -7.30 8.66
C SER A 115 -2.50 -6.75 9.22
N GLU A 116 -2.17 -7.09 10.47
CA GLU A 116 -0.89 -6.68 11.07
C GLU A 116 0.31 -7.26 10.33
N ARG A 117 0.23 -8.52 9.90
CA ARG A 117 1.30 -9.14 9.12
C ARG A 117 1.50 -8.49 7.76
N CYS A 118 0.41 -8.18 7.05
CA CYS A 118 0.46 -7.48 5.76
C CYS A 118 1.05 -6.08 5.91
N ARG A 119 0.65 -5.32 6.93
CA ARG A 119 1.22 -4.00 7.23
C ARG A 119 2.74 -4.09 7.41
N ARG A 120 3.22 -5.05 8.20
CA ARG A 120 4.65 -5.26 8.42
C ARG A 120 5.41 -5.71 7.17
N ILE A 121 4.78 -6.49 6.28
CA ILE A 121 5.37 -6.84 4.97
C ILE A 121 5.55 -5.57 4.16
N ILE A 122 4.51 -4.76 3.99
CA ILE A 122 4.52 -3.52 3.20
C ILE A 122 5.58 -2.55 3.74
N GLU A 123 5.58 -2.29 5.05
CA GLU A 123 6.56 -1.41 5.69
C GLU A 123 8.01 -1.86 5.44
N LYS A 124 8.26 -3.18 5.54
CA LYS A 124 9.60 -3.73 5.32
C LYS A 124 10.01 -3.67 3.85
N VAL A 125 9.07 -3.89 2.94
CA VAL A 125 9.27 -3.76 1.49
C VAL A 125 9.64 -2.31 1.15
N GLU A 126 8.83 -1.36 1.57
CA GLU A 126 9.10 0.07 1.35
C GLU A 126 10.47 0.48 1.90
N TYR A 127 10.76 0.09 3.14
CA TYR A 127 12.03 0.43 3.79
C TYR A 127 13.24 -0.12 3.04
N LEU A 128 13.21 -1.40 2.63
CA LEU A 128 14.37 -2.06 2.03
C LEU A 128 14.52 -1.82 0.53
N LEU A 129 13.41 -1.73 -0.21
CA LEU A 129 13.48 -1.56 -1.66
C LEU A 129 13.63 -0.10 -2.08
N SER A 130 13.07 0.86 -1.35
CA SER A 130 13.26 2.28 -1.65
C SER A 130 14.72 2.73 -1.51
N ASN A 131 15.52 2.00 -0.71
CA ASN A 131 16.96 2.25 -0.62
C ASN A 131 17.77 1.72 -1.82
N MET A 132 17.16 0.93 -2.69
CA MET A 132 17.81 0.38 -3.89
C MET A 132 17.65 1.27 -5.13
N VAL A 133 16.77 2.27 -5.07
CA VAL A 133 16.47 3.20 -6.14
C VAL A 133 16.74 4.63 -5.70
N ASP A 134 17.01 5.51 -6.65
CA ASP A 134 17.26 6.93 -6.41
C ASP A 134 16.09 7.82 -6.86
N GLU A 135 16.29 9.14 -6.82
CA GLU A 135 15.28 10.13 -7.15
C GLU A 135 14.72 10.05 -8.57
N ARG A 136 15.41 9.39 -9.51
CA ARG A 136 14.94 9.19 -10.88
C ARG A 136 13.65 8.37 -10.95
N MET A 137 13.41 7.55 -9.93
CA MET A 137 12.19 6.75 -9.85
C MET A 137 10.93 7.63 -9.72
N GLY A 138 11.01 8.74 -8.98
CA GLY A 138 9.87 9.64 -8.72
C GLY A 138 8.71 9.02 -7.94
N GLN A 139 8.82 7.73 -7.56
CA GLN A 139 7.80 6.95 -6.88
C GLN A 139 8.44 5.97 -5.90
N THR A 140 7.73 5.63 -4.83
CA THR A 140 8.18 4.63 -3.85
C THR A 140 7.85 3.23 -4.33
N ILE A 141 8.79 2.29 -4.19
CA ILE A 141 8.52 0.87 -4.40
C ILE A 141 7.83 0.33 -3.15
N SER A 142 6.67 -0.27 -3.33
CA SER A 142 5.89 -0.88 -2.26
C SER A 142 5.28 -2.20 -2.72
N ALA A 143 4.31 -2.72 -1.98
CA ALA A 143 3.56 -3.91 -2.35
C ALA A 143 2.06 -3.69 -2.15
N SER A 144 1.28 -4.25 -3.07
CA SER A 144 -0.16 -4.40 -2.94
C SER A 144 -0.49 -5.86 -2.65
N ILE A 145 -1.42 -6.12 -1.71
CA ILE A 145 -1.74 -7.46 -1.24
C ILE A 145 -3.26 -7.69 -1.25
N GLY A 146 -3.70 -8.75 -1.92
CA GLY A 146 -5.06 -9.26 -1.83
C GLY A 146 -5.10 -10.55 -1.03
N ILE A 147 -6.08 -10.72 -0.15
CA ILE A 147 -6.16 -11.82 0.81
C ILE A 147 -7.48 -12.57 0.65
N ALA A 148 -7.42 -13.92 0.64
CA ALA A 148 -8.58 -14.78 0.73
C ALA A 148 -8.36 -15.84 1.80
N ILE A 149 -9.38 -16.07 2.66
CA ILE A 149 -9.33 -16.98 3.81
C ILE A 149 -10.10 -18.27 3.48
N SER A 150 -9.48 -19.45 3.64
CA SER A 150 -10.14 -20.73 3.44
C SER A 150 -11.28 -20.93 4.44
N GLY A 151 -12.36 -21.57 3.98
CA GLY A 151 -13.58 -21.72 4.78
C GLY A 151 -14.49 -20.49 4.83
N ILE A 152 -13.98 -19.30 4.50
CA ILE A 152 -14.74 -18.04 4.39
C ILE A 152 -14.87 -17.64 2.93
N ASN A 153 -13.76 -17.55 2.22
CA ASN A 153 -13.69 -17.08 0.85
C ASN A 153 -13.52 -18.22 -0.18
N GLY A 154 -13.69 -19.46 0.22
CA GLY A 154 -13.65 -20.65 -0.64
C GLY A 154 -12.84 -21.78 -0.01
N ASP A 155 -13.04 -23.00 -0.58
CA ASP A 155 -12.45 -24.24 -0.08
C ASP A 155 -11.43 -24.85 -1.06
N ASP A 156 -11.28 -24.27 -2.24
CA ASP A 156 -10.34 -24.73 -3.25
C ASP A 156 -9.40 -23.59 -3.70
N LEU A 157 -8.23 -23.98 -4.19
CA LEU A 157 -7.18 -23.03 -4.59
C LEU A 157 -7.64 -22.06 -5.67
N LYS A 158 -8.43 -22.53 -6.66
CA LYS A 158 -8.87 -21.68 -7.77
C LYS A 158 -9.79 -20.56 -7.28
N THR A 159 -10.70 -20.89 -6.41
CA THR A 159 -11.63 -19.92 -5.78
C THR A 159 -10.86 -18.93 -4.92
N LEU A 160 -9.96 -19.40 -4.04
CA LEU A 160 -9.15 -18.54 -3.19
C LEU A 160 -8.25 -17.61 -4.00
N MET A 161 -7.58 -18.10 -5.06
CA MET A 161 -6.79 -17.26 -5.95
C MET A 161 -7.65 -16.22 -6.65
N GLY A 162 -8.83 -16.59 -7.13
CA GLY A 162 -9.75 -15.65 -7.80
C GLY A 162 -10.25 -14.54 -6.87
N HIS A 163 -10.48 -14.85 -5.60
CA HIS A 163 -10.91 -13.85 -4.61
C HIS A 163 -9.76 -12.98 -4.13
N ALA A 164 -8.57 -13.55 -3.91
CA ALA A 164 -7.38 -12.76 -3.59
C ALA A 164 -6.98 -11.83 -4.75
N ASP A 165 -7.11 -12.27 -6.01
CA ASP A 165 -6.86 -11.45 -7.19
C ASP A 165 -7.82 -10.25 -7.27
N LYS A 166 -9.13 -10.48 -7.02
CA LYS A 166 -10.12 -9.39 -6.96
C LYS A 166 -9.78 -8.36 -5.87
N ALA A 167 -9.39 -8.84 -4.68
CA ALA A 167 -8.97 -7.97 -3.59
C ALA A 167 -7.69 -7.18 -3.95
N LEU A 168 -6.68 -7.83 -4.55
CA LEU A 168 -5.46 -7.20 -5.02
C LEU A 168 -5.75 -6.15 -6.10
N TYR A 169 -6.61 -6.48 -7.05
CA TYR A 169 -7.03 -5.55 -8.09
C TYR A 169 -7.68 -4.30 -7.49
N TYR A 170 -8.54 -4.47 -6.47
CA TYR A 170 -9.15 -3.34 -5.76
C TYR A 170 -8.09 -2.43 -5.11
N VAL A 171 -7.11 -3.01 -4.39
CA VAL A 171 -6.00 -2.27 -3.78
C VAL A 171 -5.25 -1.46 -4.84
N LYS A 172 -4.90 -2.09 -5.98
CA LYS A 172 -4.17 -1.43 -7.07
C LYS A 172 -4.93 -0.25 -7.70
N GLN A 173 -6.27 -0.32 -7.73
CA GLN A 173 -7.11 0.72 -8.33
C GLN A 173 -7.35 1.92 -7.40
N HIS A 174 -7.39 1.70 -6.09
CA HIS A 174 -7.86 2.72 -5.14
C HIS A 174 -6.74 3.30 -4.28
N THR A 175 -5.93 2.46 -3.67
CA THR A 175 -4.94 2.92 -2.68
C THR A 175 -3.50 2.78 -3.15
N LYS A 176 -3.17 1.70 -3.89
CA LYS A 176 -1.80 1.20 -4.00
C LYS A 176 -1.12 1.21 -2.62
N HIS A 177 -0.05 0.49 -2.40
CA HIS A 177 0.65 0.43 -1.10
C HIS A 177 -0.25 -0.01 0.06
N GLY A 178 -1.03 -1.07 -0.15
CA GLY A 178 -2.00 -1.52 0.85
C GLY A 178 -2.35 -2.99 0.75
N PHE A 179 -3.31 -3.40 1.53
CA PHE A 179 -3.85 -4.75 1.49
C PHE A 179 -5.37 -4.73 1.69
N LEU A 180 -6.03 -5.79 1.23
CA LEU A 180 -7.47 -6.00 1.42
C LEU A 180 -7.75 -7.47 1.62
N ILE A 181 -8.55 -7.79 2.64
CA ILE A 181 -9.17 -9.11 2.80
C ILE A 181 -10.43 -9.12 1.95
N TYR A 182 -10.58 -10.15 1.10
CA TYR A 182 -11.75 -10.29 0.24
C TYR A 182 -13.03 -10.45 1.07
N GLU A 183 -14.03 -9.66 0.72
CA GLU A 183 -15.40 -9.78 1.24
C GLU A 183 -16.38 -9.83 0.06
N ASP A 184 -17.48 -10.56 0.19
CA ASP A 184 -18.44 -10.76 -0.91
C ASP A 184 -19.06 -9.45 -1.47
N GLY A 185 -18.97 -8.35 -0.74
CA GLY A 185 -19.37 -7.01 -1.18
C GLY A 185 -18.40 -6.32 -2.16
N VAL A 186 -17.13 -6.68 -2.16
CA VAL A 186 -16.09 -6.05 -3.02
C VAL A 186 -16.23 -6.49 -4.47
N SER A 187 -16.78 -7.68 -4.73
CA SER A 187 -17.02 -8.17 -6.09
C SER A 187 -18.18 -7.45 -6.80
N SER A 188 -19.12 -6.88 -6.06
CA SER A 188 -20.29 -6.22 -6.67
C SER A 188 -19.96 -4.86 -7.32
N ILE A 189 -18.87 -4.19 -6.92
CA ILE A 189 -18.45 -2.94 -7.57
C ILE A 189 -17.92 -3.16 -8.99
N HIS A 190 -17.29 -4.31 -9.24
CA HIS A 190 -16.78 -4.64 -10.57
C HIS A 190 -17.82 -5.25 -11.51
N GLU A 191 -18.80 -5.98 -10.96
CA GLU A 191 -19.93 -6.51 -11.72
C GLU A 191 -20.97 -5.44 -12.06
N VAL A 192 -21.08 -4.40 -11.23
CA VAL A 192 -21.95 -3.24 -11.49
C VAL A 192 -21.56 -2.50 -12.78
N SER A 193 -20.29 -2.50 -13.18
CA SER A 193 -19.87 -1.95 -14.48
C SER A 193 -20.21 -2.87 -15.67
N LYS A 194 -20.56 -4.14 -15.45
CA LYS A 194 -20.91 -5.11 -16.51
C LYS A 194 -22.37 -5.57 -16.49
N HIS A 195 -23.07 -5.46 -15.37
CA HIS A 195 -24.47 -5.81 -15.27
C HIS A 195 -25.30 -4.58 -14.94
N HIS A 196 -26.21 -4.20 -15.80
CA HIS A 196 -27.24 -3.17 -15.55
C HIS A 196 -28.26 -3.69 -14.52
N GLY A 197 -27.80 -4.03 -13.33
CA GLY A 197 -28.65 -4.28 -12.16
C GLY A 197 -28.96 -2.96 -11.47
N ILE A 198 -30.22 -2.77 -11.05
CA ILE A 198 -30.65 -1.57 -10.31
C ILE A 198 -29.94 -1.58 -8.95
N VAL A 199 -28.79 -0.91 -8.89
CA VAL A 199 -28.12 -0.61 -7.60
C VAL A 199 -28.90 0.52 -6.96
N ASN A 200 -29.50 0.28 -5.80
CA ASN A 200 -30.21 1.35 -5.09
C ASN A 200 -29.20 2.27 -4.38
N ILE A 201 -29.60 3.53 -4.18
CA ILE A 201 -28.75 4.57 -3.59
C ILE A 201 -28.28 4.21 -2.17
N SER A 202 -29.06 3.41 -1.44
CA SER A 202 -28.71 2.95 -0.07
C SER A 202 -27.53 1.99 -0.08
N SER A 203 -27.44 1.10 -1.09
CA SER A 203 -26.30 0.19 -1.25
C SER A 203 -25.03 0.96 -1.64
N ILE A 204 -25.15 1.97 -2.53
CA ILE A 204 -24.03 2.84 -2.88
C ILE A 204 -23.59 3.65 -1.66
N ARG A 205 -24.54 4.17 -0.88
CA ARG A 205 -24.24 4.96 0.31
C ARG A 205 -23.47 4.13 1.35
N SER A 206 -23.89 2.91 1.65
CA SER A 206 -23.16 2.04 2.59
C SER A 206 -21.76 1.63 2.11
N MET A 207 -21.47 1.74 0.83
CA MET A 207 -20.13 1.51 0.26
C MET A 207 -19.24 2.76 0.30
N ILE A 208 -19.82 3.95 0.40
CA ILE A 208 -19.12 5.24 0.42
C ILE A 208 -18.99 5.77 1.85
N ASP A 209 -19.97 5.46 2.73
CA ASP A 209 -19.94 5.88 4.13
C ASP A 209 -18.75 5.19 4.83
N GLU A 210 -17.88 5.99 5.43
CA GLU A 210 -16.81 5.48 6.29
C GLU A 210 -17.41 4.86 7.55
N ASP A 211 -16.98 3.65 7.90
CA ASP A 211 -17.30 3.00 9.18
C ASP A 211 -16.54 3.68 10.33
N GLY A 212 -17.10 4.80 10.78
CA GLY A 212 -16.56 5.61 11.86
C GLY A 212 -15.61 6.70 11.38
N PHE A 213 -15.96 7.96 11.71
CA PHE A 213 -15.04 9.10 11.51
C PHE A 213 -13.86 8.94 12.46
N ASP A 214 -12.67 8.67 11.93
CA ASP A 214 -11.44 8.85 12.69
C ASP A 214 -11.36 10.29 13.17
N ARG A 215 -10.94 10.48 14.42
CA ARG A 215 -10.77 11.81 14.99
C ARG A 215 -9.61 12.50 14.31
N GLY A 216 -9.88 13.52 13.50
CA GLY A 216 -8.85 14.35 12.88
C GLY A 216 -9.05 14.62 11.39
N ALA A 217 -8.04 15.18 10.73
CA ALA A 217 -8.11 15.53 9.32
C ALA A 217 -8.11 14.28 8.42
N TYR A 218 -8.86 14.37 7.32
CA TYR A 218 -8.90 13.34 6.28
C TYR A 218 -7.60 13.37 5.45
N LEU A 219 -6.77 12.33 5.63
CA LEU A 219 -5.51 12.21 4.91
C LEU A 219 -5.75 11.52 3.56
N VAL A 220 -5.40 12.20 2.48
CA VAL A 220 -5.59 11.71 1.11
C VAL A 220 -4.29 11.80 0.30
N ASP A 221 -4.22 11.10 -0.83
CA ASP A 221 -3.16 11.32 -1.80
C ASP A 221 -3.34 12.68 -2.52
N TYR A 222 -2.26 13.19 -3.14
CA TYR A 222 -2.28 14.51 -3.79
C TYR A 222 -3.27 14.61 -4.96
N ALA A 223 -3.52 13.52 -5.70
CA ALA A 223 -4.46 13.53 -6.81
C ALA A 223 -5.91 13.68 -6.31
N SER A 224 -6.25 12.99 -5.24
CA SER A 224 -7.53 13.12 -4.52
C SER A 224 -7.69 14.51 -3.91
N PHE A 225 -6.65 15.04 -3.26
CA PHE A 225 -6.64 16.41 -2.74
C PHE A 225 -6.92 17.43 -3.84
N LYS A 226 -6.23 17.34 -4.98
CA LYS A 226 -6.43 18.20 -6.15
C LYS A 226 -7.86 18.13 -6.68
N SER A 227 -8.47 16.96 -6.66
CA SER A 227 -9.86 16.75 -7.08
C SER A 227 -10.85 17.41 -6.13
N LEU A 228 -10.66 17.25 -4.82
CA LEU A 228 -11.43 17.91 -3.77
C LEU A 228 -11.28 19.43 -3.84
N TYR A 229 -10.05 19.94 -3.96
CA TYR A 229 -9.77 21.36 -4.13
C TYR A 229 -10.54 21.96 -5.31
N ARG A 230 -10.46 21.31 -6.50
CA ARG A 230 -11.19 21.76 -7.71
C ARG A 230 -12.70 21.69 -7.56
N PHE A 231 -13.22 20.70 -6.85
CA PHE A 231 -14.63 20.60 -6.55
C PHE A 231 -15.08 21.75 -5.65
N LEU A 232 -14.35 22.03 -4.60
CA LEU A 232 -14.66 23.13 -3.66
C LEU A 232 -14.56 24.49 -4.32
N THR A 233 -13.49 24.79 -5.06
CA THR A 233 -13.35 26.08 -5.76
C THR A 233 -14.49 26.35 -6.75
N ARG A 234 -15.02 25.32 -7.41
CA ARG A 234 -16.21 25.46 -8.28
C ARG A 234 -17.50 25.73 -7.52
N ASN A 235 -17.56 25.33 -6.25
CA ASN A 235 -18.76 25.47 -5.42
C ASN A 235 -18.71 26.66 -4.45
N LEU A 236 -17.55 27.32 -4.27
CA LEU A 236 -17.37 28.43 -3.32
C LEU A 236 -18.39 29.55 -3.53
N LYS A 237 -18.76 29.88 -4.78
CA LYS A 237 -19.80 30.89 -5.09
C LYS A 237 -21.20 30.51 -4.60
N ARG A 238 -21.43 29.25 -4.21
CA ARG A 238 -22.73 28.71 -3.78
C ARG A 238 -22.79 28.35 -2.32
N ILE A 239 -21.62 28.22 -1.70
CA ILE A 239 -21.47 27.78 -0.30
C ILE A 239 -20.94 28.99 0.48
N ASP A 240 -21.71 29.49 1.41
CA ASP A 240 -21.32 30.57 2.33
C ASP A 240 -20.41 29.98 3.44
N THR A 241 -19.23 29.52 3.04
CA THR A 241 -18.27 28.85 3.95
C THR A 241 -16.86 29.20 3.53
N ASP A 242 -16.08 29.73 4.46
CA ASP A 242 -14.69 30.06 4.27
C ASP A 242 -13.82 28.80 4.27
N TYR A 243 -12.81 28.78 3.41
CA TYR A 243 -11.77 27.75 3.38
C TYR A 243 -10.40 28.40 3.37
N GLN A 244 -9.45 27.75 4.04
CA GLN A 244 -8.06 28.16 4.05
C GLN A 244 -7.18 27.08 3.45
N LEU A 245 -6.28 27.44 2.55
CA LEU A 245 -5.22 26.57 2.07
C LEU A 245 -3.94 26.84 2.88
N VAL A 246 -3.41 25.80 3.50
CA VAL A 246 -2.16 25.87 4.29
C VAL A 246 -1.12 24.96 3.68
N LEU A 247 0.08 25.48 3.47
CA LEU A 247 1.26 24.71 3.06
C LEU A 247 2.22 24.62 4.25
N PHE A 248 2.40 23.45 4.81
CA PHE A 248 3.45 23.16 5.78
C PHE A 248 4.73 22.74 5.08
N THR A 249 5.86 23.34 5.45
CA THR A 249 7.19 23.02 4.88
C THR A 249 8.15 22.64 6.00
N LEU A 250 8.71 21.42 5.89
CA LEU A 250 9.71 20.89 6.82
C LEU A 250 11.11 21.21 6.32
N SER A 251 11.85 22.02 7.08
CA SER A 251 13.24 22.35 6.79
C SER A 251 14.19 21.45 7.59
N ILE A 252 14.97 20.65 6.87
CA ILE A 252 15.83 19.60 7.42
C ILE A 252 17.30 19.96 7.16
N SER A 253 18.17 19.72 8.13
CA SER A 253 19.61 19.97 7.96
C SER A 253 20.21 19.07 6.88
N ARG A 254 21.14 19.59 6.08
CA ARG A 254 21.82 18.85 5.00
C ARG A 254 22.56 17.59 5.46
N ASN A 255 22.84 17.48 6.75
CA ASN A 255 23.55 16.33 7.35
C ASN A 255 22.62 15.27 7.93
N THR A 256 21.30 15.39 7.76
CA THR A 256 20.34 14.42 8.28
C THR A 256 20.28 13.19 7.37
N PRO A 257 20.44 11.95 7.89
CA PRO A 257 20.32 10.75 7.07
C PRO A 257 18.94 10.64 6.39
N SER A 258 18.90 10.13 5.17
CA SER A 258 17.67 10.01 4.37
C SER A 258 16.55 9.22 5.08
N ILE A 259 16.92 8.19 5.84
CA ILE A 259 15.98 7.40 6.67
C ILE A 259 15.29 8.26 7.73
N SER A 260 16.02 9.20 8.35
CA SER A 260 15.44 10.13 9.33
C SER A 260 14.47 11.10 8.67
N ILE A 261 14.70 11.46 7.41
CA ILE A 261 13.84 12.37 6.65
C ILE A 261 12.47 11.73 6.40
N ILE A 262 12.44 10.51 5.86
CA ILE A 262 11.19 9.77 5.58
C ILE A 262 10.37 9.56 6.87
N ASN A 263 11.06 9.28 7.98
CA ASN A 263 10.38 9.14 9.28
C ASN A 263 9.78 10.47 9.76
N LEU A 264 10.49 11.60 9.57
CA LEU A 264 10.00 12.92 9.94
C LEU A 264 8.80 13.34 9.08
N GLU A 265 8.83 13.09 7.78
CA GLU A 265 7.70 13.33 6.88
C GLU A 265 6.45 12.54 7.32
N ARG A 266 6.61 11.26 7.64
CA ARG A 266 5.52 10.40 8.12
C ARG A 266 4.98 10.86 9.48
N GLN A 267 5.85 11.30 10.40
CA GLN A 267 5.44 11.87 11.68
C GLN A 267 4.67 13.19 11.50
N LEU A 268 5.09 14.03 10.54
CA LEU A 268 4.36 15.27 10.23
C LEU A 268 2.94 14.95 9.73
N GLY A 269 2.78 13.99 8.82
CA GLY A 269 1.46 13.57 8.35
C GLY A 269 0.56 13.07 9.48
N ARG A 270 1.08 12.23 10.38
CA ARG A 270 0.34 11.75 11.56
C ARG A 270 -0.04 12.91 12.50
N LEU A 271 0.89 13.80 12.77
CA LEU A 271 0.65 14.95 13.65
C LEU A 271 -0.43 15.88 13.06
N ILE A 272 -0.38 16.18 11.76
CA ILE A 272 -1.41 16.95 11.06
C ILE A 272 -2.77 16.23 11.20
N GLY A 273 -2.81 14.94 10.88
CA GLY A 273 -4.02 14.13 10.99
C GLY A 273 -4.68 14.22 12.37
N HIS A 274 -3.92 14.06 13.45
CA HIS A 274 -4.47 14.07 14.80
C HIS A 274 -4.72 15.47 15.39
N THR A 275 -4.07 16.51 14.86
CA THR A 275 -4.15 17.88 15.40
C THR A 275 -5.33 18.66 14.82
N LEU A 276 -5.68 18.39 13.58
CA LEU A 276 -6.73 19.08 12.84
C LEU A 276 -8.10 18.41 13.06
N ARG A 277 -9.16 19.03 12.54
CA ARG A 277 -10.54 18.60 12.78
C ARG A 277 -11.01 17.60 11.73
N VAL A 278 -12.04 16.84 12.08
CA VAL A 278 -12.88 16.13 11.11
C VAL A 278 -13.45 17.14 10.12
N GLY A 279 -13.25 16.93 8.82
CA GLY A 279 -13.68 17.86 7.78
C GLY A 279 -12.52 18.68 7.19
N ASP A 280 -11.36 18.78 7.88
CA ASP A 280 -10.13 19.26 7.25
C ASP A 280 -9.53 18.14 6.40
N VAL A 281 -8.86 18.51 5.30
CA VAL A 281 -8.24 17.54 4.38
C VAL A 281 -6.75 17.83 4.27
N ALA A 282 -5.92 16.80 4.32
CA ALA A 282 -4.48 16.97 4.17
C ALA A 282 -3.88 15.96 3.20
N ALA A 283 -2.86 16.39 2.47
CA ALA A 283 -2.11 15.55 1.54
C ALA A 283 -0.62 15.91 1.55
N GLN A 284 0.21 14.90 1.38
CA GLN A 284 1.62 15.14 1.09
C GLN A 284 1.75 15.67 -0.35
N TYR A 285 2.31 16.89 -0.50
CA TYR A 285 2.47 17.54 -1.80
C TYR A 285 3.80 17.18 -2.46
N GLY A 286 4.83 17.05 -1.69
CA GLY A 286 6.18 16.76 -2.14
C GLY A 286 7.05 16.26 -1.01
N ARG A 287 8.35 16.15 -1.25
CA ARG A 287 9.28 15.92 -0.15
C ARG A 287 9.20 17.10 0.81
N ASN A 288 9.05 16.81 2.09
CA ASN A 288 9.02 17.79 3.17
C ASN A 288 7.81 18.76 3.16
N GLN A 289 6.78 18.54 2.35
CA GLN A 289 5.64 19.45 2.26
C GLN A 289 4.31 18.74 2.38
N TYR A 290 3.39 19.36 3.14
CA TYR A 290 2.00 18.96 3.28
C TYR A 290 1.07 20.12 2.96
N LEU A 291 0.12 19.88 2.06
CA LEU A 291 -1.01 20.76 1.82
C LEU A 291 -2.15 20.38 2.74
N VAL A 292 -2.80 21.39 3.29
CA VAL A 292 -3.97 21.25 4.17
C VAL A 292 -5.06 22.20 3.69
N LEU A 293 -6.27 21.69 3.60
CA LEU A 293 -7.47 22.46 3.36
C LEU A 293 -8.28 22.49 4.65
N LEU A 294 -8.39 23.66 5.26
CA LEU A 294 -9.19 23.91 6.48
C LEU A 294 -10.60 24.32 6.08
N SER A 295 -11.60 23.61 6.59
CA SER A 295 -13.01 23.79 6.28
C SER A 295 -13.72 24.68 7.31
N GLY A 296 -14.61 25.58 6.87
CA GLY A 296 -15.41 26.44 7.76
C GLY A 296 -14.54 27.34 8.65
N THR A 297 -13.49 27.93 8.09
CA THR A 297 -12.45 28.60 8.87
C THR A 297 -11.99 29.86 8.16
N ASN A 298 -12.12 31.02 8.79
CA ASN A 298 -11.53 32.28 8.33
C ASN A 298 -10.03 32.32 8.59
N THR A 299 -9.34 33.31 8.02
CA THR A 299 -7.88 33.46 8.11
C THR A 299 -7.33 33.45 9.54
N ASP A 300 -8.01 34.11 10.48
CA ASP A 300 -7.54 34.18 11.88
C ASP A 300 -7.62 32.83 12.58
N ASN A 301 -8.74 32.12 12.41
CA ASN A 301 -8.91 30.78 12.94
C ASN A 301 -8.03 29.76 12.22
N GLY A 302 -7.76 29.95 10.92
CA GLY A 302 -6.82 29.15 10.14
C GLY A 302 -5.41 29.24 10.67
N LYS A 303 -4.95 30.46 11.00
CA LYS A 303 -3.66 30.69 11.67
C LYS A 303 -3.57 29.97 13.01
N ILE A 304 -4.63 30.05 13.84
CA ILE A 304 -4.67 29.34 15.13
C ILE A 304 -4.54 27.82 14.93
N ALA A 305 -5.19 27.28 13.91
CA ALA A 305 -5.09 25.86 13.61
C ALA A 305 -3.67 25.47 13.14
N ALA A 306 -3.05 26.27 12.26
CA ALA A 306 -1.69 26.08 11.80
C ALA A 306 -0.67 26.19 12.93
N GLU A 307 -0.80 27.19 13.80
CA GLU A 307 0.07 27.40 14.97
C GLU A 307 -0.05 26.25 15.99
N ARG A 308 -1.22 25.62 16.11
CA ARG A 308 -1.39 24.42 16.94
C ARG A 308 -0.58 23.25 16.40
N VAL A 309 -0.55 23.04 15.08
CA VAL A 309 0.31 22.05 14.43
C VAL A 309 1.78 22.39 14.68
N MET A 310 2.19 23.65 14.47
CA MET A 310 3.54 24.14 14.72
C MET A 310 3.99 23.89 16.16
N LYS A 311 3.14 24.23 17.13
CA LYS A 311 3.43 24.05 18.57
C LYS A 311 3.63 22.59 18.92
N ASN A 312 2.74 21.70 18.43
CA ASN A 312 2.84 20.27 18.67
C ASN A 312 4.12 19.72 18.05
N TRP A 313 4.45 20.12 16.81
CA TRP A 313 5.68 19.73 16.14
C TRP A 313 6.93 20.20 16.91
N PHE A 314 6.94 21.46 17.35
CA PHE A 314 8.06 22.03 18.09
C PHE A 314 8.31 21.28 19.41
N ASN A 315 7.27 20.89 20.12
CA ASN A 315 7.39 20.15 21.37
C ASN A 315 8.06 18.79 21.20
N GLU A 316 7.81 18.12 20.05
CA GLU A 316 8.32 16.78 19.80
C GLU A 316 9.65 16.75 19.03
N PHE A 317 9.85 17.66 18.08
CA PHE A 317 10.90 17.56 17.07
C PHE A 317 11.82 18.80 16.95
N SER A 318 11.70 19.81 17.81
CA SER A 318 12.43 21.10 17.69
C SER A 318 13.94 20.99 17.59
N LYS A 319 14.55 19.89 18.06
CA LYS A 319 16.01 19.68 18.04
C LYS A 319 16.52 19.10 16.72
N ILE A 320 15.66 18.66 15.83
CA ILE A 320 16.02 17.87 14.65
C ILE A 320 15.76 18.67 13.37
N CYS A 321 14.64 19.39 13.31
CA CYS A 321 14.19 20.11 12.12
C CYS A 321 13.24 21.25 12.50
N THR A 322 13.05 22.19 11.57
CA THR A 322 12.11 23.29 11.72
C THR A 322 10.91 23.10 10.79
N LEU A 323 9.73 23.44 11.25
CA LEU A 323 8.51 23.48 10.48
C LEU A 323 8.11 24.94 10.26
N SER A 324 7.67 25.27 9.05
CA SER A 324 7.08 26.57 8.71
C SER A 324 5.73 26.34 8.01
N TYR A 325 4.90 27.36 7.94
CA TYR A 325 3.67 27.31 7.15
C TYR A 325 3.43 28.62 6.40
N GLU A 326 2.69 28.49 5.30
CA GLU A 326 2.08 29.57 4.53
C GLU A 326 0.59 29.30 4.51
N ILE A 327 -0.23 30.35 4.54
CA ILE A 327 -1.70 30.27 4.57
C ILE A 327 -2.31 31.29 3.63
N GLU A 328 -3.28 30.85 2.84
CA GLU A 328 -4.01 31.68 1.90
C GLU A 328 -5.51 31.40 2.02
N ASP A 329 -6.33 32.44 1.84
CA ASP A 329 -7.77 32.31 1.65
C ASP A 329 -8.06 31.59 0.35
N LEU A 330 -9.02 30.70 0.36
CA LEU A 330 -9.50 30.04 -0.86
C LEU A 330 -10.49 30.97 -1.58
N ASP A 331 -10.00 32.06 -2.13
CA ASP A 331 -10.79 33.01 -2.89
C ASP A 331 -10.99 32.54 -4.34
N VAL A 332 -12.15 32.87 -4.89
CA VAL A 332 -12.40 32.73 -6.32
C VAL A 332 -11.80 33.95 -6.99
N GLU A 333 -10.52 33.90 -7.41
CA GLU A 333 -10.03 34.89 -8.36
C GLU A 333 -11.00 34.95 -9.56
N GLU A 334 -11.53 36.11 -9.83
CA GLU A 334 -12.23 36.41 -11.07
C GLU A 334 -11.24 36.32 -12.23
N THR A 335 -10.99 35.11 -12.73
CA THR A 335 -10.41 34.96 -14.04
C THR A 335 -11.48 35.42 -15.02
N GLU A 336 -11.42 36.68 -15.43
CA GLU A 336 -12.12 37.18 -16.60
C GLU A 336 -11.74 36.30 -17.79
N PHE A 337 -12.62 35.35 -18.10
CA PHE A 337 -12.63 34.73 -19.42
C PHE A 337 -13.05 35.80 -20.41
N GLN A 338 -12.10 36.48 -21.05
CA GLN A 338 -12.36 37.17 -22.30
C GLN A 338 -12.78 36.12 -23.32
N ILE A 339 -14.05 36.22 -23.74
CA ILE A 339 -14.68 35.44 -24.81
C ILE A 339 -14.12 35.91 -26.17
#